data_e0eb159864b6768e00b28768daad0e91
#
_entry.id   e0eb159864b6768e00b28768daad0e91
#
_cell.length_a   1.000
_cell.length_b   1.000
_cell.length_c   1.000
_cell.angle_alpha   90.00
_cell.angle_beta   90.00
_cell.angle_gamma   90.00
#
_symmetry.space_group_name_H-M   'P 1'
#
loop_
_entity.id
_entity.type
_entity.pdbx_description
1 polymer ?
#
loop_
_entity_poly.entity_id
_entity_poly.type
_entity_poly.pdbx_seq_one_letter_code
_entity_poly.pdbx_strand_id
1 'polypeptide(L)'
;MTQDQPISRFPVAPRGELPADLTERFDDVEERSGFLPNIFSALAWRPDEARAFFTMHDALMNKETPGLSKADRELIVVATSAGNQCLYCVVAHGAVARIRYKDPYIADQVAVDWRKAPLSPRMHAVLEVATRLAAEPAAVTEDDLTRLSEHGLTQDDVWDVGAITAFFALSNRLAHFAALVPNPEFYSMGRQLPEG
;
A
#
# COMPACT_ATOMS: atom_id res chain seq x y z
N MET A 1 -12.93 -10.18 -16.17
CA MET A 1 -12.40 -8.94 -16.76
C MET A 1 -12.16 -9.22 -18.22
N THR A 2 -12.66 -8.39 -19.14
CA THR A 2 -12.42 -8.53 -20.58
C THR A 2 -10.95 -8.22 -20.87
N GLN A 3 -10.28 -9.02 -21.69
CA GLN A 3 -8.86 -8.93 -22.05
C GLN A 3 -8.44 -7.62 -22.75
N ASP A 4 -9.37 -6.68 -22.98
CA ASP A 4 -9.16 -5.45 -23.73
C ASP A 4 -9.25 -4.16 -22.87
N GLN A 5 -9.37 -4.26 -21.56
CA GLN A 5 -9.46 -3.05 -20.74
C GLN A 5 -8.06 -2.46 -20.52
N PRO A 6 -7.82 -1.19 -20.92
CA PRO A 6 -6.52 -0.55 -20.68
C PRO A 6 -6.25 -0.44 -19.17
N ILE A 7 -5.00 -0.65 -18.78
CA ILE A 7 -4.57 -0.61 -17.37
C ILE A 7 -4.63 0.79 -16.76
N SER A 8 -4.62 1.82 -17.61
CA SER A 8 -4.69 3.25 -17.25
C SER A 8 -5.37 4.02 -18.37
N ARG A 9 -5.99 5.16 -18.05
CA ARG A 9 -6.47 6.12 -19.07
C ARG A 9 -5.37 7.00 -19.64
N PHE A 10 -4.17 6.97 -19.05
CA PHE A 10 -2.99 7.65 -19.53
C PHE A 10 -2.11 6.72 -20.37
N PRO A 11 -1.19 7.26 -21.19
CA PRO A 11 -0.28 6.45 -21.95
C PRO A 11 0.53 5.50 -21.08
N VAL A 12 0.81 4.32 -21.61
CA VAL A 12 1.73 3.34 -21.03
C VAL A 12 2.93 3.26 -21.97
N ALA A 13 4.12 3.61 -21.47
CA ALA A 13 5.33 3.56 -22.28
C ALA A 13 5.67 2.10 -22.66
N PRO A 14 5.97 1.83 -23.95
CA PRO A 14 6.48 0.53 -24.35
C PRO A 14 7.76 0.18 -23.60
N ARG A 15 7.91 -1.09 -23.16
CA ARG A 15 9.06 -1.51 -22.36
C ARG A 15 10.41 -1.18 -23.00
N GLY A 16 10.52 -1.29 -24.33
CA GLY A 16 11.74 -0.97 -25.08
C GLY A 16 12.09 0.52 -25.17
N GLU A 17 11.20 1.40 -24.76
CA GLU A 17 11.40 2.86 -24.74
C GLU A 17 11.72 3.39 -23.33
N LEU A 18 11.70 2.50 -22.31
CA LEU A 18 11.99 2.88 -20.93
C LEU A 18 13.50 3.11 -20.72
N PRO A 19 13.87 4.04 -19.83
CA PRO A 19 15.25 4.13 -19.34
C PRO A 19 15.74 2.81 -18.73
N ALA A 20 17.02 2.52 -18.89
CA ALA A 20 17.62 1.25 -18.48
C ALA A 20 17.40 0.90 -17.01
N ASP A 21 17.49 1.89 -16.11
CA ASP A 21 17.26 1.73 -14.67
C ASP A 21 15.82 1.34 -14.32
N LEU A 22 14.83 1.84 -15.05
CA LEU A 22 13.43 1.43 -14.87
C LEU A 22 13.18 0.04 -15.46
N THR A 23 13.81 -0.28 -16.60
CA THR A 23 13.71 -1.61 -17.20
C THR A 23 14.27 -2.66 -16.25
N GLU A 24 15.49 -2.45 -15.72
CA GLU A 24 16.13 -3.34 -14.74
C GLU A 24 15.25 -3.54 -13.49
N ARG A 25 14.73 -2.44 -12.96
CA ARG A 25 13.79 -2.52 -11.81
C ARG A 25 12.54 -3.34 -12.12
N PHE A 26 11.99 -3.19 -13.31
CA PHE A 26 10.78 -3.93 -13.72
C PHE A 26 11.06 -5.42 -13.90
N ASP A 27 12.23 -5.76 -14.47
CA ASP A 27 12.68 -7.13 -14.62
C ASP A 27 12.85 -7.80 -13.24
N ASP A 28 13.48 -7.11 -12.30
CA ASP A 28 13.63 -7.56 -10.91
C ASP A 28 12.28 -7.80 -10.19
N VAL A 29 11.30 -6.93 -10.43
CA VAL A 29 9.97 -7.07 -9.82
C VAL A 29 9.23 -8.26 -10.45
N GLU A 30 9.27 -8.38 -11.76
CA GLU A 30 8.61 -9.45 -12.50
C GLU A 30 9.21 -10.82 -12.17
N GLU A 31 10.54 -10.92 -12.03
CA GLU A 31 11.21 -12.15 -11.61
C GLU A 31 10.78 -12.58 -10.20
N ARG A 32 10.65 -11.65 -9.25
CA ARG A 32 10.30 -11.96 -7.86
C ARG A 32 8.81 -12.25 -7.64
N SER A 33 7.93 -11.58 -8.37
CA SER A 33 6.47 -11.68 -8.15
C SER A 33 5.74 -12.52 -9.20
N GLY A 34 6.40 -12.86 -10.31
CA GLY A 34 5.81 -13.60 -11.42
C GLY A 34 4.97 -12.73 -12.37
N PHE A 35 4.86 -11.44 -12.12
CA PHE A 35 4.17 -10.46 -12.96
C PHE A 35 4.64 -9.05 -12.63
N LEU A 36 4.42 -8.11 -13.56
CA LEU A 36 4.66 -6.69 -13.31
C LEU A 36 3.37 -6.02 -12.83
N PRO A 37 3.32 -5.44 -11.60
CA PRO A 37 2.16 -4.68 -11.15
C PRO A 37 1.86 -3.49 -12.09
N ASN A 38 0.60 -3.29 -12.43
CA ASN A 38 0.17 -2.26 -13.38
C ASN A 38 0.60 -0.84 -13.01
N ILE A 39 0.80 -0.55 -11.71
CA ILE A 39 1.31 0.76 -11.27
C ILE A 39 2.69 1.08 -11.85
N PHE A 40 3.57 0.09 -12.04
CA PHE A 40 4.89 0.28 -12.62
C PHE A 40 4.78 0.81 -14.05
N SER A 41 4.03 0.10 -14.89
CA SER A 41 3.80 0.50 -16.28
C SER A 41 3.03 1.82 -16.39
N ALA A 42 2.05 2.04 -15.51
CA ALA A 42 1.22 3.24 -15.52
C ALA A 42 1.96 4.52 -15.09
N LEU A 43 3.02 4.42 -14.30
CA LEU A 43 3.83 5.58 -13.90
C LEU A 43 5.02 5.81 -14.86
N ALA A 44 5.46 4.79 -15.58
CA ALA A 44 6.72 4.80 -16.32
C ALA A 44 6.74 5.76 -17.53
N TRP A 45 5.58 6.20 -18.01
CA TRP A 45 5.52 7.25 -19.06
C TRP A 45 6.04 8.61 -18.57
N ARG A 46 6.21 8.74 -17.23
CA ARG A 46 6.84 9.87 -16.55
C ARG A 46 8.04 9.38 -15.73
N PRO A 47 9.19 9.08 -16.36
CA PRO A 47 10.28 8.34 -15.71
C PRO A 47 10.79 8.96 -14.42
N ASP A 48 10.95 10.28 -14.37
CA ASP A 48 11.48 10.96 -13.17
C ASP A 48 10.49 10.91 -12.00
N GLU A 49 9.19 11.06 -12.29
CA GLU A 49 8.14 10.92 -11.29
C GLU A 49 8.02 9.47 -10.80
N ALA A 50 8.14 8.49 -11.70
CA ALA A 50 8.17 7.07 -11.35
C ALA A 50 9.34 6.74 -10.41
N ARG A 51 10.56 7.25 -10.69
CA ARG A 51 11.73 7.06 -9.81
C ARG A 51 11.47 7.63 -8.41
N ALA A 52 10.97 8.87 -8.33
CA ALA A 52 10.67 9.51 -7.06
C ALA A 52 9.61 8.74 -6.26
N PHE A 53 8.54 8.29 -6.93
CA PHE A 53 7.47 7.49 -6.34
C PHE A 53 8.01 6.17 -5.77
N PHE A 54 8.75 5.40 -6.56
CA PHE A 54 9.29 4.12 -6.12
C PHE A 54 10.35 4.25 -5.04
N THR A 55 11.18 5.29 -5.09
CA THR A 55 12.16 5.57 -4.04
C THR A 55 11.48 5.87 -2.70
N MET A 56 10.43 6.69 -2.70
CA MET A 56 9.65 6.98 -1.49
C MET A 56 8.92 5.74 -0.97
N HIS A 57 8.29 4.98 -1.87
CA HIS A 57 7.67 3.70 -1.54
C HIS A 57 8.64 2.77 -0.81
N ASP A 58 9.83 2.55 -1.38
CA ASP A 58 10.81 1.63 -0.83
C ASP A 58 11.33 2.09 0.54
N ALA A 59 11.56 3.39 0.70
CA ALA A 59 11.98 3.97 1.97
C ALA A 59 10.95 3.76 3.09
N LEU A 60 9.65 3.79 2.77
CA LEU A 60 8.58 3.65 3.73
C LEU A 60 8.18 2.18 3.97
N MET A 61 8.14 1.35 2.91
CA MET A 61 7.51 0.03 2.98
C MET A 61 8.48 -1.13 3.17
N ASN A 62 9.79 -0.93 2.88
CA ASN A 62 10.78 -2.00 2.94
C ASN A 62 11.55 -2.07 4.26
N LYS A 63 11.33 -1.13 5.18
CA LYS A 63 11.95 -1.17 6.51
C LYS A 63 11.05 -1.85 7.54
N GLU A 64 11.67 -2.29 8.62
CA GLU A 64 11.05 -2.92 9.78
C GLU A 64 11.60 -2.28 11.04
N THR A 65 10.73 -1.93 11.97
CA THR A 65 11.09 -1.32 13.25
C THR A 65 10.42 -2.12 14.38
N PRO A 66 10.85 -1.96 15.65
CA PRO A 66 10.18 -2.62 16.77
C PRO A 66 8.70 -2.26 16.90
N GLY A 67 8.30 -1.05 16.51
CA GLY A 67 6.92 -0.56 16.58
C GLY A 67 6.08 -0.92 15.36
N LEU A 68 6.68 -1.07 14.16
CA LEU A 68 5.99 -1.30 12.91
C LEU A 68 6.72 -2.32 12.05
N SER A 69 6.16 -3.53 11.96
CA SER A 69 6.59 -4.53 10.99
C SER A 69 6.22 -4.14 9.56
N LYS A 70 6.82 -4.78 8.56
CA LYS A 70 6.39 -4.63 7.16
C LYS A 70 4.92 -5.02 6.95
N ALA A 71 4.41 -5.95 7.74
CA ALA A 71 3.01 -6.34 7.70
C ALA A 71 2.10 -5.22 8.24
N ASP A 72 2.46 -4.60 9.37
CA ASP A 72 1.72 -3.48 9.95
C ASP A 72 1.62 -2.29 8.98
N ARG A 73 2.70 -2.02 8.24
CA ARG A 73 2.74 -0.97 7.19
C ARG A 73 1.73 -1.23 6.09
N GLU A 74 1.56 -2.48 5.66
CA GLU A 74 0.54 -2.83 4.66
C GLU A 74 -0.88 -2.62 5.19
N LEU A 75 -1.14 -2.90 6.48
CA LEU A 75 -2.47 -2.65 7.04
C LEU A 75 -2.80 -1.15 7.14
N ILE A 76 -1.82 -0.29 7.39
CA ILE A 76 -2.02 1.17 7.29
C ILE A 76 -2.50 1.53 5.87
N VAL A 77 -1.83 0.98 4.85
CA VAL A 77 -2.21 1.22 3.45
C VAL A 77 -3.61 0.71 3.16
N VAL A 78 -3.92 -0.53 3.56
CA VAL A 78 -5.24 -1.14 3.31
C VAL A 78 -6.36 -0.32 3.95
N ALA A 79 -6.23 0.03 5.24
CA ALA A 79 -7.26 0.77 5.97
C ALA A 79 -7.49 2.19 5.39
N THR A 80 -6.42 2.92 5.12
CA THR A 80 -6.51 4.29 4.58
C THR A 80 -6.99 4.30 3.13
N SER A 81 -6.55 3.33 2.31
CA SER A 81 -7.00 3.18 0.93
C SER A 81 -8.45 2.72 0.82
N ALA A 82 -8.94 1.91 1.77
CA ALA A 82 -10.35 1.54 1.84
C ALA A 82 -11.23 2.77 2.16
N GLY A 83 -10.81 3.61 3.11
CA GLY A 83 -11.47 4.88 3.39
C GLY A 83 -11.51 5.83 2.18
N ASN A 84 -10.47 5.81 1.36
CA ASN A 84 -10.39 6.55 0.10
C ASN A 84 -11.03 5.83 -1.10
N GLN A 85 -11.62 4.64 -0.91
CA GLN A 85 -12.26 3.82 -1.94
C GLN A 85 -11.33 3.47 -3.12
N CYS A 86 -10.01 3.37 -2.86
CA CYS A 86 -9.01 3.06 -3.89
C CYS A 86 -8.95 1.56 -4.16
N LEU A 87 -9.68 1.08 -5.16
CA LEU A 87 -9.71 -0.33 -5.54
C LEU A 87 -8.30 -0.89 -5.78
N TYR A 88 -7.47 -0.19 -6.57
CA TYR A 88 -6.12 -0.65 -6.89
C TYR A 88 -5.30 -0.91 -5.62
N CYS A 89 -5.23 0.10 -4.74
CA CYS A 89 -4.38 0.04 -3.56
C CYS A 89 -4.89 -0.99 -2.55
N VAL A 90 -6.22 -1.09 -2.33
CA VAL A 90 -6.80 -2.12 -1.43
C VAL A 90 -6.48 -3.52 -1.94
N VAL A 91 -6.62 -3.77 -3.24
CA VAL A 91 -6.38 -5.10 -3.82
C VAL A 91 -4.89 -5.45 -3.80
N ALA A 92 -4.01 -4.55 -4.25
CA ALA A 92 -2.58 -4.80 -4.33
C ALA A 92 -1.94 -4.96 -2.94
N HIS A 93 -2.13 -3.98 -2.05
CA HIS A 93 -1.57 -4.03 -0.69
C HIS A 93 -2.28 -5.04 0.20
N GLY A 94 -3.55 -5.32 -0.06
CA GLY A 94 -4.27 -6.42 0.59
C GLY A 94 -3.65 -7.77 0.30
N ALA A 95 -3.17 -8.01 -0.93
CA ALA A 95 -2.44 -9.22 -1.29
C ALA A 95 -1.14 -9.36 -0.48
N VAL A 96 -0.35 -8.29 -0.42
CA VAL A 96 0.91 -8.27 0.35
C VAL A 96 0.65 -8.42 1.85
N ALA A 97 -0.40 -7.77 2.38
CA ALA A 97 -0.80 -7.89 3.79
C ALA A 97 -1.14 -9.35 4.14
N ARG A 98 -1.95 -10.05 3.33
CA ARG A 98 -2.27 -11.47 3.54
C ARG A 98 -1.02 -12.34 3.62
N ILE A 99 -0.07 -12.13 2.71
CA ILE A 99 1.20 -12.88 2.68
C ILE A 99 2.04 -12.60 3.93
N ARG A 100 2.21 -11.32 4.29
CA ARG A 100 3.08 -10.91 5.41
C ARG A 100 2.50 -11.28 6.77
N TYR A 101 1.18 -11.18 6.94
CA TYR A 101 0.47 -11.62 8.15
C TYR A 101 0.28 -13.14 8.22
N LYS A 102 0.44 -13.85 7.08
CA LYS A 102 0.10 -15.28 6.93
C LYS A 102 -1.36 -15.56 7.32
N ASP A 103 -2.24 -14.62 7.00
CA ASP A 103 -3.67 -14.66 7.26
C ASP A 103 -4.43 -14.27 5.98
N PRO A 104 -5.20 -15.21 5.37
CA PRO A 104 -5.91 -14.97 4.13
C PRO A 104 -7.08 -14.00 4.25
N TYR A 105 -7.51 -13.65 5.46
CA TYR A 105 -8.70 -12.85 5.73
C TYR A 105 -8.40 -11.44 6.25
N ILE A 106 -7.22 -11.23 6.84
CA ILE A 106 -6.90 -9.98 7.57
C ILE A 106 -7.12 -8.72 6.73
N ALA A 107 -6.69 -8.74 5.47
CA ALA A 107 -6.82 -7.57 4.61
C ALA A 107 -8.29 -7.24 4.29
N ASP A 108 -9.13 -8.27 4.08
CA ASP A 108 -10.56 -8.08 3.81
C ASP A 108 -11.28 -7.53 5.04
N GLN A 109 -10.95 -8.04 6.24
CA GLN A 109 -11.52 -7.57 7.50
C GLN A 109 -11.12 -6.11 7.78
N VAL A 110 -9.85 -5.76 7.56
CA VAL A 110 -9.37 -4.39 7.74
C VAL A 110 -9.99 -3.44 6.72
N ALA A 111 -10.12 -3.86 5.46
CA ALA A 111 -10.72 -3.02 4.42
C ALA A 111 -12.21 -2.75 4.65
N VAL A 112 -12.95 -3.72 5.23
CA VAL A 112 -14.39 -3.57 5.50
C VAL A 112 -14.64 -2.77 6.78
N ASP A 113 -14.01 -3.19 7.88
CA ASP A 113 -14.10 -2.50 9.19
C ASP A 113 -12.92 -2.91 10.08
N TRP A 114 -11.82 -2.17 9.98
CA TRP A 114 -10.62 -2.43 10.77
C TRP A 114 -10.86 -2.43 12.29
N ARG A 115 -11.91 -1.73 12.77
CA ARG A 115 -12.26 -1.67 14.18
C ARG A 115 -12.71 -3.02 14.75
N LYS A 116 -13.21 -3.90 13.87
CA LYS A 116 -13.67 -5.26 14.21
C LYS A 116 -12.67 -6.35 13.81
N ALA A 117 -11.60 -5.99 13.11
CA ALA A 117 -10.56 -6.93 12.74
C ALA A 117 -9.79 -7.43 13.99
N PRO A 118 -9.30 -8.68 14.01
CA PRO A 118 -8.62 -9.27 15.17
C PRO A 118 -7.17 -8.74 15.30
N LEU A 119 -7.04 -7.46 15.52
CA LEU A 119 -5.77 -6.74 15.62
C LEU A 119 -5.35 -6.54 17.08
N SER A 120 -4.05 -6.33 17.29
CA SER A 120 -3.56 -5.91 18.61
C SER A 120 -4.07 -4.51 18.99
N PRO A 121 -4.14 -4.18 20.29
CA PRO A 121 -4.49 -2.82 20.74
C PRO A 121 -3.58 -1.75 20.11
N ARG A 122 -2.30 -2.04 19.93
CA ARG A 122 -1.34 -1.18 19.23
C ARG A 122 -1.77 -0.90 17.79
N MET A 123 -2.11 -1.95 17.03
CA MET A 123 -2.54 -1.78 15.63
C MET A 123 -3.87 -1.04 15.53
N HIS A 124 -4.79 -1.25 16.45
CA HIS A 124 -6.02 -0.45 16.50
C HIS A 124 -5.72 1.04 16.69
N ALA A 125 -4.80 1.40 17.60
CA ALA A 125 -4.39 2.79 17.80
C ALA A 125 -3.72 3.37 16.54
N VAL A 126 -2.83 2.59 15.89
CA VAL A 126 -2.18 2.97 14.63
C VAL A 126 -3.20 3.26 13.53
N LEU A 127 -4.15 2.35 13.31
CA LEU A 127 -5.16 2.52 12.26
C LEU A 127 -6.16 3.64 12.57
N GLU A 128 -6.45 3.90 13.84
CA GLU A 128 -7.28 5.03 14.25
C GLU A 128 -6.64 6.36 13.84
N VAL A 129 -5.36 6.56 14.17
CA VAL A 129 -4.63 7.80 13.81
C VAL A 129 -4.44 7.89 12.29
N ALA A 130 -4.02 6.80 11.62
CA ALA A 130 -3.82 6.78 10.18
C ALA A 130 -5.10 7.10 9.39
N THR A 131 -6.23 6.47 9.77
CA THR A 131 -7.51 6.72 9.08
C THR A 131 -8.07 8.11 9.37
N ARG A 132 -7.84 8.65 10.57
CA ARG A 132 -8.17 10.06 10.89
C ARG A 132 -7.34 11.01 10.04
N LEU A 133 -6.02 10.81 9.96
CA LEU A 133 -5.12 11.63 9.15
C LEU A 133 -5.51 11.56 7.65
N ALA A 134 -5.93 10.40 7.15
CA ALA A 134 -6.34 10.24 5.77
C ALA A 134 -7.65 10.98 5.45
N ALA A 135 -8.61 10.98 6.37
CA ALA A 135 -9.94 11.54 6.19
C ALA A 135 -10.02 13.03 6.55
N GLU A 136 -9.43 13.41 7.68
CA GLU A 136 -9.52 14.74 8.27
C GLU A 136 -8.15 15.19 8.82
N PRO A 137 -7.18 15.56 7.96
CA PRO A 137 -5.80 15.84 8.37
C PRO A 137 -5.69 16.90 9.48
N ALA A 138 -6.57 17.89 9.48
CA ALA A 138 -6.60 18.96 10.48
C ALA A 138 -7.13 18.52 11.85
N ALA A 139 -7.71 17.32 11.96
CA ALA A 139 -8.25 16.77 13.19
C ALA A 139 -7.24 15.95 14.01
N VAL A 140 -6.03 15.74 13.47
CA VAL A 140 -4.95 15.06 14.21
C VAL A 140 -4.37 15.99 15.27
N THR A 141 -4.22 15.49 16.49
CA THR A 141 -3.79 16.25 17.67
C THR A 141 -2.56 15.64 18.31
N GLU A 142 -1.92 16.37 19.24
CA GLU A 142 -0.82 15.84 20.05
C GLU A 142 -1.24 14.63 20.90
N ASP A 143 -2.50 14.56 21.32
CA ASP A 143 -3.03 13.41 22.07
C ASP A 143 -3.03 12.13 21.22
N ASP A 144 -3.25 12.25 19.90
CA ASP A 144 -3.15 11.11 18.99
C ASP A 144 -1.72 10.56 18.91
N LEU A 145 -0.74 11.45 18.83
CA LEU A 145 0.68 11.08 18.81
C LEU A 145 1.13 10.49 20.14
N THR A 146 0.67 11.07 21.26
CA THR A 146 0.94 10.56 22.60
C THR A 146 0.39 9.14 22.76
N ARG A 147 -0.83 8.89 22.32
CA ARG A 147 -1.45 7.56 22.36
C ARG A 147 -0.63 6.51 21.57
N LEU A 148 -0.09 6.85 20.42
CA LEU A 148 0.80 5.94 19.69
C LEU A 148 2.04 5.60 20.52
N SER A 149 2.64 6.59 21.17
CA SER A 149 3.80 6.38 22.04
C SER A 149 3.47 5.51 23.26
N GLU A 150 2.28 5.66 23.87
CA GLU A 150 1.79 4.81 24.97
C GLU A 150 1.63 3.35 24.54
N HIS A 151 1.38 3.09 23.25
CA HIS A 151 1.36 1.75 22.68
C HIS A 151 2.74 1.23 22.24
N GLY A 152 3.83 1.93 22.61
CA GLY A 152 5.20 1.49 22.41
C GLY A 152 5.80 1.87 21.05
N LEU A 153 5.17 2.79 20.31
CA LEU A 153 5.77 3.33 19.09
C LEU A 153 6.85 4.36 19.46
N THR A 154 7.99 4.26 18.82
CA THR A 154 9.03 5.31 18.87
C THR A 154 8.60 6.54 18.08
N GLN A 155 9.29 7.64 18.25
CA GLN A 155 9.05 8.87 17.47
C GLN A 155 9.19 8.64 15.95
N ASP A 156 10.14 7.78 15.55
CA ASP A 156 10.31 7.39 14.15
C ASP A 156 9.14 6.53 13.64
N ASP A 157 8.61 5.62 14.47
CA ASP A 157 7.42 4.83 14.11
C ASP A 157 6.19 5.73 13.94
N VAL A 158 5.99 6.70 14.85
CA VAL A 158 4.90 7.68 14.76
C VAL A 158 5.02 8.50 13.48
N TRP A 159 6.24 8.96 13.14
CA TRP A 159 6.50 9.61 11.87
C TRP A 159 6.14 8.73 10.68
N ASP A 160 6.52 7.46 10.70
CA ASP A 160 6.23 6.52 9.62
C ASP A 160 4.73 6.29 9.41
N VAL A 161 3.91 6.24 10.48
CA VAL A 161 2.44 6.17 10.35
C VAL A 161 1.92 7.35 9.54
N GLY A 162 2.38 8.56 9.86
CA GLY A 162 2.01 9.77 9.11
C GLY A 162 2.53 9.76 7.67
N ALA A 163 3.80 9.42 7.47
CA ALA A 163 4.45 9.43 6.15
C ALA A 163 3.84 8.39 5.20
N ILE A 164 3.53 7.17 5.68
CA ILE A 164 2.84 6.15 4.90
C ILE A 164 1.45 6.64 4.51
N THR A 165 0.70 7.18 5.46
CA THR A 165 -0.65 7.70 5.21
C THR A 165 -0.63 8.80 4.16
N ALA A 166 0.29 9.76 4.25
CA ALA A 166 0.43 10.86 3.30
C ALA A 166 0.84 10.38 1.91
N PHE A 167 1.81 9.46 1.83
CA PHE A 167 2.26 8.88 0.56
C PHE A 167 1.12 8.13 -0.14
N PHE A 168 0.36 7.31 0.60
CA PHE A 168 -0.76 6.59 0.01
C PHE A 168 -1.98 7.48 -0.25
N ALA A 169 -2.12 8.61 0.42
CA ALA A 169 -3.09 9.63 0.01
C ALA A 169 -2.78 10.20 -1.39
N LEU A 170 -1.48 10.42 -1.72
CA LEU A 170 -1.03 10.75 -3.07
C LEU A 170 -1.30 9.58 -4.02
N SER A 171 -0.85 8.37 -3.69
CA SER A 171 -1.00 7.17 -4.53
C SER A 171 -2.46 6.88 -4.87
N ASN A 172 -3.37 6.93 -3.87
CA ASN A 172 -4.80 6.71 -4.08
C ASN A 172 -5.40 7.72 -5.09
N ARG A 173 -5.05 9.00 -4.97
CA ARG A 173 -5.52 10.03 -5.90
C ARG A 173 -5.00 9.81 -7.32
N LEU A 174 -3.74 9.44 -7.48
CA LEU A 174 -3.19 9.09 -8.79
C LEU A 174 -3.87 7.85 -9.37
N ALA A 175 -4.09 6.80 -8.57
CA ALA A 175 -4.76 5.59 -9.00
C ALA A 175 -6.21 5.86 -9.48
N HIS A 176 -6.97 6.67 -8.74
CA HIS A 176 -8.30 7.13 -9.16
C HIS A 176 -8.24 7.97 -10.44
N PHE A 177 -7.35 8.96 -10.47
CA PHE A 177 -7.23 9.87 -11.60
C PHE A 177 -6.81 9.14 -12.88
N ALA A 178 -5.90 8.16 -12.75
CA ALA A 178 -5.46 7.31 -13.85
C ALA A 178 -6.44 6.19 -14.21
N ALA A 179 -7.50 5.97 -13.43
CA ALA A 179 -8.39 4.80 -13.54
C ALA A 179 -7.60 3.48 -13.56
N LEU A 180 -6.62 3.37 -12.65
CA LEU A 180 -5.69 2.25 -12.60
C LEU A 180 -6.41 0.94 -12.27
N VAL A 181 -6.19 -0.09 -13.09
CA VAL A 181 -6.81 -1.42 -12.94
C VAL A 181 -5.88 -2.35 -12.15
N PRO A 182 -6.35 -3.00 -11.07
CA PRO A 182 -5.55 -4.00 -10.37
C PRO A 182 -5.23 -5.21 -11.25
N ASN A 183 -4.03 -5.77 -11.08
CA ASN A 183 -3.67 -7.03 -11.70
C ASN A 183 -4.52 -8.18 -11.15
N PRO A 184 -5.00 -9.11 -12.01
CA PRO A 184 -5.77 -10.27 -11.58
C PRO A 184 -5.08 -11.13 -10.53
N GLU A 185 -3.76 -11.25 -10.60
CA GLU A 185 -2.90 -12.03 -9.72
C GLU A 185 -3.08 -11.65 -8.25
N PHE A 186 -3.22 -10.37 -7.95
CA PHE A 186 -3.42 -9.89 -6.58
C PHE A 186 -4.64 -10.47 -5.88
N TYR A 187 -5.70 -10.83 -6.63
CA TYR A 187 -6.93 -11.34 -6.03
C TYR A 187 -6.76 -12.74 -5.42
N SER A 188 -5.81 -13.54 -5.91
CA SER A 188 -5.53 -14.89 -5.42
C SER A 188 -4.35 -14.98 -4.46
N MET A 189 -3.43 -14.01 -4.48
CA MET A 189 -2.22 -14.02 -3.66
C MET A 189 -2.53 -14.02 -2.16
N GLY A 190 -1.87 -14.93 -1.42
CA GLY A 190 -2.00 -15.05 0.03
C GLY A 190 -3.38 -15.57 0.51
N ARG A 191 -4.19 -16.17 -0.37
CA ARG A 191 -5.51 -16.70 0.00
C ARG A 191 -5.51 -18.18 0.37
N GLN A 192 -4.42 -18.88 0.11
CA GLN A 192 -4.30 -20.27 0.54
C GLN A 192 -4.00 -20.33 2.05
N LEU A 193 -4.73 -21.15 2.78
CA LEU A 193 -4.36 -21.48 4.14
C LEU A 193 -3.07 -22.31 4.11
N PRO A 194 -2.15 -22.15 5.09
CA PRO A 194 -1.04 -23.07 5.23
C PRO A 194 -1.59 -24.49 5.34
N GLU A 195 -1.04 -25.43 4.57
CA GLU A 195 -1.32 -26.85 4.77
C GLU A 195 -0.90 -27.20 6.20
N GLY A 196 -1.84 -27.70 7.01
CA GLY A 196 -1.65 -28.04 8.43
C GLY A 196 -0.73 -29.24 8.64
#